data_14a5cf0fc50d37d1e7a75593525729f4
#
_entry.id   14a5cf0fc50d37d1e7a75593525729f4
#
_cell.length_a   1.000
_cell.length_b   1.000
_cell.length_c   1.000
_cell.angle_alpha   90.00
_cell.angle_beta   90.00
_cell.angle_gamma   90.00
#
_symmetry.space_group_name_H-M   'P 1'
#
loop_
_entity.id
_entity.type
_entity.pdbx_description
1 polymer ?
#
loop_
_entity_poly.entity_id
_entity_poly.type
_entity_poly.pdbx_seq_one_letter_code
_entity_poly.pdbx_strand_id
1 'polypeptide(L)'
;MKTKTLSLSTILGFLGLMIMIHAMNSFAATGPINCETAFGEKKFTIEQERISFHKEDETGVSRSISSVNGDSVRTQKKHQGFTKTLYINGDKFRINVHNVNEFSDVNDYLSITGPKGHVMTYPLSCQFV
;
A
#
# COMPACT_ATOMS: atom_id res chain seq x y z
N MET A 1 56.27 6.69 9.22
CA MET A 1 55.48 7.11 10.40
C MET A 1 54.31 8.01 10.08
N LYS A 2 54.23 8.61 8.90
CA LYS A 2 53.12 9.49 8.53
C LYS A 2 51.93 8.74 7.91
N THR A 3 52.01 7.45 7.75
CA THR A 3 50.98 6.62 7.08
C THR A 3 49.90 6.09 8.02
N LYS A 4 50.10 6.20 9.35
CA LYS A 4 49.11 5.69 10.31
C LYS A 4 47.90 6.58 10.53
N THR A 5 47.98 7.84 10.19
CA THR A 5 46.87 8.80 10.36
C THR A 5 45.89 8.81 9.19
N LEU A 6 46.34 8.37 8.01
CA LEU A 6 45.47 8.31 6.82
C LEU A 6 44.50 7.13 6.81
N SER A 7 44.84 6.02 7.51
CA SER A 7 43.97 4.85 7.57
C SER A 7 42.77 5.03 8.47
N LEU A 8 42.86 5.84 9.51
CA LEU A 8 41.74 6.12 10.44
C LEU A 8 40.65 6.96 9.84
N SER A 9 41.00 7.96 9.02
CA SER A 9 39.99 8.80 8.35
C SER A 9 39.24 8.05 7.26
N THR A 10 39.90 7.08 6.60
CA THR A 10 39.28 6.23 5.59
C THR A 10 38.27 5.27 6.19
N ILE A 11 38.55 4.72 7.38
CA ILE A 11 37.66 3.82 8.10
C ILE A 11 36.41 4.57 8.60
N LEU A 12 36.56 5.79 9.09
CA LEU A 12 35.44 6.62 9.54
C LEU A 12 34.53 7.02 8.38
N GLY A 13 35.07 7.33 7.21
CA GLY A 13 34.28 7.62 6.02
C GLY A 13 33.49 6.41 5.53
N PHE A 14 34.07 5.22 5.62
CA PHE A 14 33.41 3.98 5.22
C PHE A 14 32.26 3.60 6.14
N LEU A 15 32.40 3.79 7.46
CA LEU A 15 31.34 3.58 8.43
C LEU A 15 30.16 4.54 8.23
N GLY A 16 30.44 5.81 7.92
CA GLY A 16 29.40 6.79 7.60
C GLY A 16 28.58 6.40 6.38
N LEU A 17 29.22 5.90 5.34
CA LEU A 17 28.56 5.44 4.11
C LEU A 17 27.67 4.22 4.37
N MET A 18 28.12 3.28 5.20
CA MET A 18 27.34 2.09 5.58
C MET A 18 26.07 2.44 6.33
N ILE A 19 26.12 3.42 7.24
CA ILE A 19 24.95 3.88 7.99
C ILE A 19 23.92 4.51 7.07
N MET A 20 24.35 5.28 6.06
CA MET A 20 23.45 5.87 5.05
C MET A 20 22.72 4.81 4.22
N ILE A 21 23.40 3.75 3.82
CA ILE A 21 22.81 2.64 3.04
C ILE A 21 21.76 1.91 3.87
N HIS A 22 21.98 1.71 5.15
CA HIS A 22 21.00 1.09 6.04
C HIS A 22 19.75 1.95 6.25
N ALA A 23 19.91 3.26 6.35
CA ALA A 23 18.78 4.19 6.46
C ALA A 23 17.90 4.18 5.20
N MET A 24 18.47 4.02 4.00
CA MET A 24 17.71 3.90 2.76
C MET A 24 16.93 2.58 2.67
N ASN A 25 17.42 1.50 3.23
CA ASN A 25 16.75 0.21 3.24
C ASN A 25 15.56 0.13 4.22
N SER A 26 15.45 1.05 5.17
CA SER A 26 14.30 1.09 6.10
C SER A 26 12.99 1.54 5.44
N PHE A 27 13.03 2.04 4.20
CA PHE A 27 11.86 2.36 3.38
C PHE A 27 11.50 1.23 2.41
N ALA A 28 12.08 0.05 2.57
CA ALA A 28 11.76 -1.11 1.75
C ALA A 28 10.27 -1.45 1.85
N ALA A 29 9.68 -1.74 0.70
CA ALA A 29 8.26 -1.90 0.49
C ALA A 29 7.56 -2.73 1.56
N THR A 30 6.43 -2.24 2.05
CA THR A 30 5.45 -3.02 2.78
C THR A 30 4.93 -4.15 1.88
N GLY A 31 4.76 -5.35 2.44
CA GLY A 31 4.21 -6.49 1.72
C GLY A 31 2.79 -6.24 1.23
N PRO A 32 2.19 -7.20 0.50
CA PRO A 32 0.81 -7.10 0.05
C PRO A 32 -0.16 -6.94 1.21
N ILE A 33 -1.22 -6.16 0.98
CA ILE A 33 -2.26 -5.88 1.96
C ILE A 33 -3.58 -6.44 1.44
N ASN A 34 -4.23 -7.29 2.22
CA ASN A 34 -5.58 -7.75 1.96
C ASN A 34 -6.58 -6.88 2.68
N CYS A 35 -7.57 -6.38 1.97
CA CYS A 35 -8.65 -5.56 2.52
C CYS A 35 -10.01 -6.13 2.14
N GLU A 36 -10.97 -6.02 3.05
CA GLU A 36 -12.37 -6.35 2.79
C GLU A 36 -13.30 -5.35 3.45
N THR A 37 -14.46 -5.14 2.84
CA THR A 37 -15.55 -4.38 3.44
C THR A 37 -16.26 -5.21 4.51
N ALA A 38 -17.01 -4.56 5.42
CA ALA A 38 -17.58 -5.19 6.60
C ALA A 38 -18.48 -6.40 6.31
N PHE A 39 -19.20 -6.38 5.20
CA PHE A 39 -20.08 -7.48 4.81
C PHE A 39 -19.54 -8.27 3.60
N GLY A 40 -18.29 -8.07 3.25
CA GLY A 40 -17.64 -8.80 2.16
C GLY A 40 -18.10 -8.40 0.76
N GLU A 41 -18.72 -7.23 0.59
CA GLU A 41 -19.17 -6.74 -0.72
C GLU A 41 -18.01 -6.56 -1.67
N LYS A 42 -16.87 -6.15 -1.16
CA LYS A 42 -15.63 -6.00 -1.89
C LYS A 42 -14.48 -6.61 -1.11
N LYS A 43 -13.68 -7.42 -1.81
CA LYS A 43 -12.42 -7.96 -1.30
C LYS A 43 -11.35 -7.68 -2.33
N PHE A 44 -10.20 -7.18 -1.88
CA PHE A 44 -9.10 -6.86 -2.79
C PHE A 44 -7.76 -6.95 -2.09
N THR A 45 -6.72 -7.11 -2.89
CA THR A 45 -5.33 -7.11 -2.46
C THR A 45 -4.62 -5.92 -3.08
N ILE A 46 -3.90 -5.19 -2.26
CA ILE A 46 -3.04 -4.08 -2.68
C ILE A 46 -1.60 -4.59 -2.70
N GLU A 47 -0.97 -4.56 -3.85
CA GLU A 47 0.42 -4.96 -4.03
C GLU A 47 1.14 -3.89 -4.84
N GLN A 48 1.84 -3.00 -4.14
CA GLN A 48 2.48 -1.81 -4.74
C GLN A 48 1.47 -0.97 -5.53
N GLU A 49 1.60 -0.91 -6.86
CA GLU A 49 0.71 -0.15 -7.74
C GLU A 49 -0.41 -1.02 -8.34
N ARG A 50 -0.53 -2.26 -7.89
CA ARG A 50 -1.52 -3.19 -8.38
C ARG A 50 -2.61 -3.42 -7.34
N ILE A 51 -3.85 -3.35 -7.78
CA ILE A 51 -5.01 -3.67 -6.96
C ILE A 51 -5.78 -4.79 -7.64
N SER A 52 -5.92 -5.92 -6.95
CA SER A 52 -6.61 -7.10 -7.45
C SER A 52 -7.87 -7.33 -6.66
N PHE A 53 -9.03 -7.30 -7.32
CA PHE A 53 -10.32 -7.59 -6.71
C PHE A 53 -10.60 -9.08 -6.78
N HIS A 54 -11.18 -9.61 -5.70
CA HIS A 54 -11.45 -11.03 -5.55
C HIS A 54 -12.94 -11.28 -5.35
N LYS A 55 -13.38 -12.44 -5.78
CA LYS A 55 -14.72 -12.95 -5.51
C LYS A 55 -14.61 -14.43 -5.14
N GLU A 56 -15.32 -14.82 -4.11
CA GLU A 56 -15.45 -16.22 -3.75
C GLU A 56 -16.50 -16.88 -4.64
N ASP A 57 -16.21 -18.10 -5.12
CA ASP A 57 -17.17 -18.91 -5.83
C ASP A 57 -18.07 -19.68 -4.83
N GLU A 58 -19.01 -20.46 -5.35
CA GLU A 58 -19.93 -21.25 -4.53
C GLU A 58 -19.24 -22.30 -3.65
N THR A 59 -17.98 -22.65 -3.97
CA THR A 59 -17.17 -23.60 -3.22
C THR A 59 -16.27 -22.92 -2.17
N GLY A 60 -16.34 -21.59 -2.04
CA GLY A 60 -15.52 -20.82 -1.11
C GLY A 60 -14.11 -20.51 -1.62
N VAL A 61 -13.81 -20.80 -2.88
CA VAL A 61 -12.50 -20.49 -3.47
C VAL A 61 -12.49 -19.05 -3.95
N SER A 62 -11.54 -18.26 -3.45
CA SER A 62 -11.34 -16.88 -3.86
C SER A 62 -10.63 -16.81 -5.21
N ARG A 63 -11.19 -16.05 -6.14
CA ARG A 63 -10.62 -15.83 -7.47
C ARG A 63 -10.47 -14.34 -7.75
N SER A 64 -9.39 -13.97 -8.39
CA SER A 64 -9.23 -12.62 -8.90
C SER A 64 -10.16 -12.39 -10.08
N ILE A 65 -11.04 -11.40 -9.96
CA ILE A 65 -12.01 -11.06 -11.03
C ILE A 65 -11.55 -9.87 -11.86
N SER A 66 -10.75 -8.99 -11.30
CA SER A 66 -10.20 -7.85 -12.01
C SER A 66 -8.92 -7.37 -11.33
N SER A 67 -8.03 -6.83 -12.14
CA SER A 67 -6.76 -6.28 -11.67
C SER A 67 -6.52 -4.95 -12.35
N VAL A 68 -6.21 -3.94 -11.56
CA VAL A 68 -5.84 -2.62 -12.05
C VAL A 68 -4.44 -2.31 -11.54
N ASN A 69 -3.56 -1.91 -12.43
CA ASN A 69 -2.16 -1.65 -12.08
C ASN A 69 -1.56 -0.50 -12.89
N GLY A 70 -0.35 -0.10 -12.48
CA GLY A 70 0.44 0.89 -13.16
C GLY A 70 -0.19 2.28 -13.15
N ASP A 71 -0.16 2.92 -14.31
CA ASP A 71 -0.62 4.29 -14.48
C ASP A 71 -2.11 4.49 -14.22
N SER A 72 -2.88 3.40 -14.18
CA SER A 72 -4.32 3.44 -13.88
C SER A 72 -4.62 3.56 -12.38
N VAL A 73 -3.62 3.44 -11.52
CA VAL A 73 -3.74 3.62 -10.08
C VAL A 73 -2.95 4.84 -9.65
N ARG A 74 -3.64 5.85 -9.15
CA ARG A 74 -2.99 7.03 -8.59
C ARG A 74 -2.80 6.86 -7.10
N THR A 75 -1.56 6.92 -6.65
CA THR A 75 -1.22 6.80 -5.23
C THR A 75 -0.79 8.14 -4.67
N GLN A 76 -1.41 8.56 -3.57
CA GLN A 76 -0.99 9.68 -2.76
C GLN A 76 -0.48 9.17 -1.43
N LYS A 77 0.82 9.32 -1.18
CA LYS A 77 1.42 8.96 0.09
C LYS A 77 1.05 9.98 1.16
N LYS A 78 0.68 9.49 2.32
CA LYS A 78 0.44 10.27 3.53
C LYS A 78 1.48 9.89 4.57
N HIS A 79 1.46 10.55 5.72
CA HIS A 79 2.50 10.39 6.76
C HIS A 79 2.81 8.90 7.08
N GLN A 80 1.81 8.10 7.40
CA GLN A 80 1.99 6.66 7.73
C GLN A 80 1.10 5.75 6.89
N GLY A 81 0.42 6.30 5.92
CA GLY A 81 -0.52 5.58 5.09
C GLY A 81 -0.53 6.08 3.66
N PHE A 82 -1.61 5.82 2.98
CA PHE A 82 -1.77 6.21 1.59
C PHE A 82 -3.24 6.30 1.19
N THR A 83 -3.49 6.97 0.09
CA THR A 83 -4.76 6.94 -0.63
C THR A 83 -4.49 6.47 -2.06
N LYS A 84 -5.23 5.47 -2.52
CA LYS A 84 -5.19 5.02 -3.90
C LYS A 84 -6.50 5.33 -4.60
N THR A 85 -6.41 5.89 -5.79
CA THR A 85 -7.57 6.23 -6.63
C THR A 85 -7.48 5.50 -7.94
N LEU A 86 -8.57 4.84 -8.34
CA LEU A 86 -8.66 4.11 -9.60
C LEU A 86 -10.08 4.18 -10.13
N TYR A 87 -10.25 3.89 -11.42
CA TYR A 87 -11.54 3.89 -12.09
C TYR A 87 -11.83 2.50 -12.64
N ILE A 88 -13.01 1.98 -12.36
CA ILE A 88 -13.49 0.71 -12.89
C ILE A 88 -14.90 0.92 -13.43
N ASN A 89 -15.10 0.68 -14.72
CA ASN A 89 -16.40 0.80 -15.38
C ASN A 89 -17.08 2.17 -15.14
N GLY A 90 -16.30 3.25 -15.09
CA GLY A 90 -16.80 4.60 -14.86
C GLY A 90 -16.99 4.99 -13.39
N ASP A 91 -16.87 4.06 -12.47
CA ASP A 91 -16.91 4.33 -11.04
C ASP A 91 -15.52 4.68 -10.52
N LYS A 92 -15.46 5.70 -9.68
CA LYS A 92 -14.23 6.12 -9.02
C LYS A 92 -14.09 5.40 -7.68
N PHE A 93 -13.06 4.59 -7.55
CA PHE A 93 -12.72 3.90 -6.31
C PHE A 93 -11.62 4.68 -5.61
N ARG A 94 -11.82 4.94 -4.33
CA ARG A 94 -10.82 5.58 -3.48
C ARG A 94 -10.59 4.73 -2.24
N ILE A 95 -9.38 4.21 -2.12
CA ILE A 95 -8.97 3.37 -0.99
C ILE A 95 -8.09 4.23 -0.08
N ASN A 96 -8.52 4.40 1.17
CA ASN A 96 -7.75 5.12 2.17
C ASN A 96 -7.27 4.17 3.25
N VAL A 97 -5.97 4.11 3.45
CA VAL A 97 -5.33 3.43 4.57
C VAL A 97 -4.59 4.50 5.39
N HIS A 98 -5.04 4.70 6.61
CA HIS A 98 -4.54 5.78 7.46
C HIS A 98 -3.14 5.50 7.98
N ASN A 99 -2.89 4.27 8.45
CA ASN A 99 -1.61 3.86 9.02
C ASN A 99 -1.35 2.39 8.72
N VAL A 100 -0.29 2.11 7.96
CA VAL A 100 0.09 0.73 7.59
C VAL A 100 0.63 -0.09 8.75
N ASN A 101 1.01 0.55 9.85
CA ASN A 101 1.47 -0.13 11.05
C ASN A 101 0.32 -0.43 12.03
N GLU A 102 -0.84 0.14 11.81
CA GLU A 102 -2.01 -0.01 12.66
C GLU A 102 -3.29 0.14 11.84
N PHE A 103 -3.71 -0.95 11.21
CA PHE A 103 -4.96 -0.96 10.45
C PHE A 103 -6.16 -0.80 11.36
N SER A 104 -7.13 0.01 10.93
CA SER A 104 -8.32 0.32 11.72
C SER A 104 -9.51 0.52 10.79
N ASP A 105 -10.58 -0.22 11.03
CA ASP A 105 -11.84 -0.07 10.29
C ASP A 105 -12.54 1.27 10.55
N VAL A 106 -12.12 2.00 11.57
CA VAL A 106 -12.59 3.36 11.86
C VAL A 106 -11.95 4.37 10.91
N ASN A 107 -10.68 4.18 10.57
CA ASN A 107 -9.89 5.13 9.79
C ASN A 107 -9.68 4.71 8.34
N ASP A 108 -9.76 3.41 8.07
CA ASP A 108 -9.56 2.86 6.73
C ASP A 108 -10.91 2.71 6.03
N TYR A 109 -10.99 3.14 4.79
CA TYR A 109 -12.25 3.09 4.06
C TYR A 109 -12.05 2.92 2.55
N LEU A 110 -13.07 2.36 1.92
CA LEU A 110 -13.27 2.35 0.49
C LEU A 110 -14.43 3.29 0.16
N SER A 111 -14.20 4.25 -0.71
CA SER A 111 -15.25 5.13 -1.23
C SER A 111 -15.44 4.84 -2.72
N ILE A 112 -16.67 4.63 -3.15
CA ILE A 112 -17.04 4.41 -4.54
C ILE A 112 -17.97 5.53 -4.98
N THR A 113 -17.54 6.29 -5.98
CA THR A 113 -18.33 7.38 -6.55
C THR A 113 -18.77 6.97 -7.95
N GLY A 114 -20.07 6.88 -8.18
CA GLY A 114 -20.65 6.58 -9.48
C GLY A 114 -20.58 7.75 -10.45
N PRO A 115 -20.89 7.52 -11.74
CA PRO A 115 -20.81 8.56 -12.77
C PRO A 115 -21.72 9.75 -12.51
N LYS A 116 -22.80 9.56 -11.75
CA LYS A 116 -23.77 10.62 -11.39
C LYS A 116 -23.44 11.33 -10.07
N GLY A 117 -22.28 11.02 -9.46
CA GLY A 117 -21.83 11.65 -8.23
C GLY A 117 -22.32 11.02 -6.93
N HIS A 118 -23.04 9.91 -6.99
CA HIS A 118 -23.42 9.17 -5.77
C HIS A 118 -22.20 8.52 -5.14
N VAL A 119 -22.04 8.74 -3.84
CA VAL A 119 -20.88 8.23 -3.08
C VAL A 119 -21.35 7.19 -2.07
N MET A 120 -20.70 6.03 -2.09
CA MET A 120 -20.88 4.99 -1.09
C MET A 120 -19.54 4.76 -0.39
N THR A 121 -19.53 4.81 0.94
CA THR A 121 -18.32 4.63 1.74
C THR A 121 -18.46 3.41 2.63
N TYR A 122 -17.45 2.55 2.61
CA TYR A 122 -17.40 1.30 3.35
C TYR A 122 -16.18 1.29 4.28
N PRO A 123 -16.37 0.98 5.57
CA PRO A 123 -15.22 0.70 6.44
C PRO A 123 -14.42 -0.49 5.89
N LEU A 124 -13.10 -0.42 5.97
CA LEU A 124 -12.20 -1.47 5.51
C LEU A 124 -11.51 -2.17 6.67
N SER A 125 -11.52 -3.48 6.63
CA SER A 125 -10.67 -4.31 7.46
C SER A 125 -9.50 -4.80 6.62
N CYS A 126 -8.30 -4.38 6.95
CA CYS A 126 -7.08 -4.68 6.22
C CYS A 126 -6.10 -5.44 7.10
N GLN A 127 -5.28 -6.28 6.45
CA GLN A 127 -4.18 -6.99 7.10
C GLN A 127 -3.09 -7.30 6.09
N PHE A 128 -1.87 -7.43 6.55
CA PHE A 128 -0.80 -7.93 5.70
C PHE A 128 -1.03 -9.41 5.36
N VAL A 129 -0.67 -9.76 4.13
CA VAL A 129 -0.75 -11.15 3.67
C VAL A 129 0.26 -12.04 4.41
#